data_c2ae1a56e6aa6d7aa6a1ba6022afb6fd
#
_entry.id   c2ae1a56e6aa6d7aa6a1ba6022afb6fd
#
_cell.length_a   1.000
_cell.length_b   1.000
_cell.length_c   1.000
_cell.angle_alpha   90.00
_cell.angle_beta   90.00
_cell.angle_gamma   90.00
#
_symmetry.space_group_name_H-M   'P 1'
#
loop_
_entity.id
_entity.type
_entity.pdbx_description
1 polymer ?
#
loop_
_entity_poly.entity_id
_entity_poly.type
_entity_poly.pdbx_seq_one_letter_code
_entity_poly.pdbx_strand_id
1 'polypeptide(L)' 'MDRRFENETVRVGKYKGQTFGEIAQDHVLYLDWLVGQKWFESRYAETFHRLLEFLN' A
#
# COMPACT_ATOMS: atom_id res chain seq x y z
N MET A 1 7.93 -13.66 3.18
CA MET A 1 7.74 -12.27 2.74
C MET A 1 7.56 -12.23 1.22
N ASP A 2 6.53 -11.58 0.77
CA ASP A 2 6.24 -11.53 -0.66
C ASP A 2 6.90 -10.31 -1.30
N ARG A 3 8.03 -10.53 -1.97
CA ARG A 3 8.77 -9.46 -2.62
C ARG A 3 8.03 -8.86 -3.81
N ARG A 4 7.04 -9.58 -4.33
CA ARG A 4 6.26 -9.08 -5.46
C ARG A 4 5.41 -7.88 -5.08
N PHE A 5 5.03 -7.80 -3.81
CA PHE A 5 4.20 -6.70 -3.36
C PHE A 5 4.91 -5.35 -3.51
N GLU A 6 6.21 -5.30 -3.26
CA GLU A 6 6.98 -4.07 -3.44
C GLU A 6 6.91 -3.54 -4.87
N ASN A 7 6.74 -4.45 -5.84
CA ASN A 7 6.71 -4.08 -7.25
C ASN A 7 5.30 -3.83 -7.78
N GLU A 8 4.28 -4.02 -6.95
CA GLU A 8 2.91 -3.76 -7.37
C GLU A 8 2.66 -2.26 -7.43
N THR A 9 1.99 -1.84 -8.48
CA THR A 9 1.66 -0.43 -8.69
C THR A 9 0.45 -0.04 -7.88
N VAL A 10 0.54 1.10 -7.20
CA VAL A 10 -0.59 1.68 -6.49
C VAL A 10 -1.59 2.22 -7.51
N ARG A 11 -2.85 1.90 -7.32
CA ARG A 11 -3.91 2.27 -8.26
C ARG A 11 -4.85 3.35 -7.76
N VAL A 12 -4.64 3.81 -6.54
CA VAL A 12 -5.52 4.81 -5.93
C VAL A 12 -4.71 5.84 -5.19
N GLY A 13 -5.27 7.04 -5.07
CA GLY A 13 -4.73 8.07 -4.21
C GLY A 13 -3.64 8.91 -4.84
N LYS A 14 -2.95 9.65 -3.98
CA LYS A 14 -1.98 10.66 -4.36
C LYS A 14 -0.79 10.10 -5.16
N TYR A 15 -0.38 8.88 -4.86
CA TYR A 15 0.80 8.28 -5.48
C TYR A 15 0.45 7.21 -6.50
N LYS A 16 -0.71 7.32 -7.11
CA LYS A 16 -1.14 6.41 -8.16
C LYS A 16 -0.07 6.34 -9.25
N GLY A 17 0.28 5.12 -9.64
CA GLY A 17 1.30 4.89 -10.67
C GLY A 17 2.66 4.53 -10.13
N GLN A 18 2.91 4.77 -8.84
CA GLN A 18 4.16 4.36 -8.21
C GLN A 18 3.99 2.97 -7.59
N THR A 19 5.11 2.29 -7.36
CA THR A 19 5.06 0.99 -6.70
C THR A 19 4.99 1.17 -5.19
N PHE A 20 4.51 0.15 -4.49
CA PHE A 20 4.48 0.19 -3.03
C PHE A 20 5.89 0.31 -2.44
N GLY A 21 6.87 -0.32 -3.09
CA GLY A 21 8.26 -0.22 -2.65
C GLY A 21 8.79 1.21 -2.72
N GLU A 22 8.48 1.91 -3.81
CA GLU A 22 8.88 3.30 -3.96
C GLU A 22 8.25 4.19 -2.90
N ILE A 23 6.97 3.99 -2.65
CA ILE A 23 6.25 4.79 -1.65
C ILE A 23 6.77 4.47 -0.24
N ALA A 24 7.05 3.20 0.03
CA ALA A 24 7.57 2.80 1.34
C ALA A 24 8.93 3.43 1.61
N GLN A 25 9.73 3.62 0.57
CA GLN A 25 11.05 4.21 0.71
C GLN A 25 10.99 5.72 0.97
N ASP A 26 10.14 6.42 0.23
CA ASP A 26 10.11 7.88 0.26
C ASP A 26 8.93 8.47 1.03
N HIS A 27 7.83 7.73 1.14
CA HIS A 27 6.58 8.24 1.70
C HIS A 27 5.87 7.19 2.56
N VAL A 28 6.60 6.55 3.46
CA VAL A 28 6.05 5.47 4.28
C VAL A 28 4.83 5.90 5.10
N LEU A 29 4.81 7.16 5.53
CA LEU A 29 3.69 7.68 6.32
C LEU A 29 2.38 7.67 5.52
N TYR A 30 2.48 7.82 4.21
CA TYR A 30 1.29 7.74 3.36
C TYR A 30 0.67 6.34 3.43
N LEU A 31 1.50 5.30 3.42
CA LEU A 31 1.02 3.93 3.51
C LEU A 31 0.40 3.65 4.87
N ASP A 32 0.99 4.20 5.92
CA ASP A 32 0.45 4.07 7.27
C ASP A 32 -0.94 4.73 7.35
N TRP A 33 -1.09 5.89 6.73
CA TRP A 33 -2.37 6.58 6.65
C TRP A 33 -3.39 5.76 5.86
N LEU A 34 -2.94 5.19 4.74
CA LEU A 34 -3.82 4.46 3.82
C LEU A 34 -4.45 3.24 4.50
N VAL A 35 -3.69 2.50 5.29
CA VAL A 35 -4.23 1.31 5.97
C VAL A 35 -5.23 1.67 7.07
N GLY A 36 -5.29 2.94 7.46
CA GLY A 36 -6.28 3.41 8.41
C GLY A 36 -7.61 3.79 7.79
N GLN A 37 -7.72 3.74 6.45
CA GLN A 37 -8.93 4.17 5.77
C GLN A 37 -9.89 3.00 5.56
N LYS A 38 -11.12 3.14 6.05
CA LYS A 38 -12.12 2.09 5.91
C LYS A 38 -12.47 1.80 4.45
N TRP A 39 -12.51 2.84 3.61
CA TRP A 39 -12.83 2.64 2.20
C TRP A 39 -11.78 1.77 1.51
N PHE A 40 -10.53 1.90 1.92
CA PHE A 40 -9.44 1.11 1.35
C PHE A 40 -9.59 -0.35 1.76
N GLU A 41 -9.84 -0.58 3.04
CA GLU A 41 -10.05 -1.94 3.55
C GLU A 41 -11.25 -2.60 2.87
N SER A 42 -12.33 -1.84 2.68
CA SER A 42 -13.57 -2.36 2.10
C SER A 42 -13.44 -2.66 0.61
N ARG A 43 -12.82 -1.76 -0.14
CA ARG A 43 -12.73 -1.90 -1.60
C ARG A 43 -11.56 -2.75 -2.06
N TYR A 44 -10.49 -2.72 -1.32
CA TYR A 44 -9.23 -3.37 -1.70
C TYR A 44 -8.74 -4.28 -0.58
N ALA A 45 -9.62 -5.12 -0.08
CA ALA A 45 -9.35 -5.97 1.08
C ALA A 45 -8.06 -6.79 0.93
N GLU A 46 -7.85 -7.40 -0.22
CA GLU A 46 -6.66 -8.20 -0.45
C GLU A 46 -5.40 -7.35 -0.40
N THR A 47 -5.42 -6.22 -1.09
CA THR A 47 -4.28 -5.29 -1.08
C THR A 47 -4.05 -4.74 0.31
N PHE A 48 -5.13 -4.45 1.01
CA PHE A 48 -5.08 -3.96 2.39
C PHE A 48 -4.34 -4.94 3.30
N HIS A 49 -4.69 -6.22 3.23
CA HIS A 49 -4.05 -7.24 4.06
C HIS A 49 -2.58 -7.42 3.69
N ARG A 50 -2.25 -7.39 2.41
CA ARG A 50 -0.88 -7.50 1.96
C ARG A 50 -0.05 -6.31 2.40
N LEU A 51 -0.64 -5.13 2.37
CA LEU A 51 0.04 -3.91 2.81
C LEU A 51 0.30 -3.95 4.32
N LEU A 52 -0.66 -4.43 5.12
CA LEU A 52 -0.45 -4.58 6.55
C LEU A 52 0.73 -5.50 6.85
N GLU A 53 0.83 -6.61 6.14
CA GLU A 53 1.96 -7.53 6.32
C GLU A 53 3.26 -6.87 5.91
N PHE A 54 3.23 -6.10 4.83
CA PHE A 54 4.41 -5.42 4.31
C PHE A 54 4.93 -4.38 5.31
N LEU A 55 4.04 -3.67 5.99
CA LEU A 55 4.40 -2.63 6.95
C LEU A 55 4.84 -3.18 8.31
N ASN A 56 4.48 -4.41 8.61
CA ASN A 56 4.92 -5.08 9.81
C ASN A 56 6.25 -5.79 9.54
#